data_bdcbab635f404bdf61128a3593e2fcac
#
_entry.id   bdcbab635f404bdf61128a3593e2fcac
#
_cell.length_a   1.000
_cell.length_b   1.000
_cell.length_c   1.000
_cell.angle_alpha   90.00
_cell.angle_beta   90.00
_cell.angle_gamma   90.00
#
_symmetry.space_group_name_H-M   'P 1'
#
loop_
_entity.id
_entity.type
_entity.pdbx_description
1 polymer ?
#
loop_
_entity_poly.entity_id
_entity_poly.type
_entity_poly.pdbx_seq_one_letter_code
_entity_poly.pdbx_strand_id
1 'polypeptide(L)'
;LLAVALMASFTLPALAQDVVVGSKKFTESVILGEIAGHLIRDKRIQVKHRRELGGTRVLWEALKKGDIDVYPEYTGTISQELLKGTDASNPAKMRAALALHGIGMTAPLGFNNTYASGVTRDTASRYGLKSISDLRHHAELPLGFSNEFLDRGDGWPALRQKYNLPQRNVRGLDHDLAYRGLAAGSITGIDVYTTDAEIAYYGLVLLRDDLKHFPTYNAVFLYRADLAARTPGAVSALERLDGTISAAAMSALNGEVKLEKKSEAAVAAAFLKSELNITATATERSAVQRLWQTTRDHL
;
A
#
# COMPACT_ATOMS: atom_id res chain seq x y z
N LEU A 1 18.35 -66.07 19.17
CA LEU A 1 17.62 -64.87 19.74
C LEU A 1 18.07 -63.62 19.00
N LEU A 2 17.27 -63.19 17.98
CA LEU A 2 17.51 -61.97 17.21
C LEU A 2 16.75 -60.83 17.93
N ALA A 3 17.47 -59.85 18.46
CA ALA A 3 16.87 -58.62 19.00
C ALA A 3 16.62 -57.63 17.88
N VAL A 4 15.34 -57.36 17.52
CA VAL A 4 14.94 -56.32 16.60
C VAL A 4 14.87 -55.00 17.39
N ALA A 5 15.84 -54.12 17.15
CA ALA A 5 15.84 -52.77 17.71
C ALA A 5 14.84 -51.90 16.91
N LEU A 6 13.73 -51.53 17.52
CA LEU A 6 12.73 -50.58 16.98
C LEU A 6 13.28 -49.16 17.11
N MET A 7 13.82 -48.58 16.03
CA MET A 7 14.19 -47.16 16.02
C MET A 7 12.91 -46.31 15.88
N ALA A 8 12.47 -45.75 16.98
CA ALA A 8 11.41 -44.72 16.96
C ALA A 8 12.01 -43.43 16.38
N SER A 9 11.62 -43.11 15.15
CA SER A 9 11.95 -41.82 14.51
C SER A 9 11.15 -40.71 15.22
N PHE A 10 11.80 -40.00 16.15
CA PHE A 10 11.28 -38.76 16.69
C PHE A 10 11.35 -37.68 15.59
N THR A 11 10.25 -37.44 14.90
CA THR A 11 10.10 -36.21 14.10
C THR A 11 9.98 -35.04 15.05
N LEU A 12 11.10 -34.29 15.24
CA LEU A 12 11.03 -32.99 15.88
C LEU A 12 10.02 -32.11 15.15
N PRO A 13 9.06 -31.47 15.83
CA PRO A 13 8.18 -30.54 15.20
C PRO A 13 9.06 -29.42 14.59
N ALA A 14 8.95 -29.22 13.27
CA ALA A 14 9.59 -28.08 12.63
C ALA A 14 9.11 -26.82 13.36
N LEU A 15 10.03 -26.07 13.96
CA LEU A 15 9.71 -24.77 14.55
C LEU A 15 9.01 -23.94 13.48
N ALA A 16 7.74 -23.64 13.69
CA ALA A 16 6.99 -22.83 12.77
C ALA A 16 7.72 -21.48 12.59
N GLN A 17 8.20 -21.24 11.39
CA GLN A 17 8.94 -20.03 11.08
C GLN A 17 7.98 -18.83 11.19
N ASP A 18 8.44 -17.74 11.85
CA ASP A 18 7.67 -16.49 11.94
C ASP A 18 7.27 -16.02 10.53
N VAL A 19 6.03 -15.57 10.37
CA VAL A 19 5.59 -14.89 9.15
C VAL A 19 6.02 -13.43 9.21
N VAL A 20 6.68 -12.97 8.16
CA VAL A 20 7.15 -11.58 8.08
C VAL A 20 6.24 -10.79 7.14
N VAL A 21 5.48 -9.85 7.71
CA VAL A 21 4.66 -8.89 6.96
C VAL A 21 5.51 -7.67 6.64
N GLY A 22 5.47 -7.20 5.38
CA GLY A 22 6.07 -5.94 4.97
C GLY A 22 5.02 -4.84 4.76
N SER A 23 5.41 -3.58 4.83
CA SER A 23 4.57 -2.45 4.38
C SER A 23 5.40 -1.35 3.73
N LYS A 24 4.80 -0.64 2.77
CA LYS A 24 5.39 0.52 2.10
C LYS A 24 5.44 1.74 3.05
N LYS A 25 6.20 2.75 2.65
CA LYS A 25 6.39 3.99 3.42
C LYS A 25 5.21 4.95 3.23
N PHE A 26 4.00 4.53 3.54
CA PHE A 26 2.81 5.38 3.66
C PHE A 26 1.74 4.72 4.56
N THR A 27 0.92 5.54 5.18
CA THR A 27 0.00 5.19 6.27
C THR A 27 -0.91 4.00 5.96
N GLU A 28 -1.60 4.01 4.84
CA GLU A 28 -2.52 2.93 4.45
C GLU A 28 -1.83 1.57 4.37
N SER A 29 -0.64 1.52 3.77
CA SER A 29 0.13 0.28 3.67
C SER A 29 0.53 -0.25 5.05
N VAL A 30 0.84 0.64 5.99
CA VAL A 30 1.16 0.25 7.37
C VAL A 30 -0.08 -0.28 8.09
N ILE A 31 -1.23 0.40 7.97
CA ILE A 31 -2.51 -0.06 8.54
C ILE A 31 -2.85 -1.46 8.01
N LEU A 32 -2.81 -1.66 6.69
CA LEU A 32 -3.08 -2.97 6.06
C LEU A 32 -2.09 -4.05 6.52
N GLY A 33 -0.82 -3.68 6.70
CA GLY A 33 0.20 -4.58 7.26
C GLY A 33 -0.09 -4.97 8.71
N GLU A 34 -0.55 -4.05 9.55
CA GLU A 34 -0.99 -4.35 10.92
C GLU A 34 -2.23 -5.25 10.93
N ILE A 35 -3.22 -4.95 10.09
CA ILE A 35 -4.43 -5.80 9.93
C ILE A 35 -4.03 -7.22 9.54
N ALA A 36 -3.18 -7.39 8.52
CA ALA A 36 -2.65 -8.70 8.12
C ALA A 36 -1.94 -9.42 9.27
N GLY A 37 -1.07 -8.69 9.97
CA GLY A 37 -0.35 -9.23 11.12
C GLY A 37 -1.27 -9.71 12.24
N HIS A 38 -2.30 -8.97 12.57
CA HIS A 38 -3.29 -9.35 13.58
C HIS A 38 -4.10 -10.58 13.15
N LEU A 39 -4.55 -10.64 11.89
CA LEU A 39 -5.30 -11.79 11.37
C LEU A 39 -4.48 -13.08 11.39
N ILE A 40 -3.21 -13.00 11.05
CA ILE A 40 -2.31 -14.16 11.08
C ILE A 40 -2.04 -14.58 12.53
N ARG A 41 -1.85 -13.64 13.48
CA ARG A 41 -1.69 -13.93 14.91
C ARG A 41 -2.95 -14.57 15.52
N ASP A 42 -4.16 -14.22 15.05
CA ASP A 42 -5.43 -14.85 15.46
C ASP A 42 -5.43 -16.39 15.19
N LYS A 43 -4.64 -16.84 14.22
CA LYS A 43 -4.36 -18.27 13.95
C LYS A 43 -3.22 -18.86 14.80
N ARG A 44 -2.77 -18.16 15.85
CA ARG A 44 -1.64 -18.54 16.73
C ARG A 44 -0.30 -18.68 16.01
N ILE A 45 -0.13 -17.97 14.89
CA ILE A 45 1.09 -17.90 14.10
C ILE A 45 1.89 -16.66 14.57
N GLN A 46 3.19 -16.83 14.78
CA GLN A 46 4.08 -15.72 15.14
C GLN A 46 4.29 -14.81 13.93
N VAL A 47 4.20 -13.49 14.15
CA VAL A 47 4.30 -12.50 13.07
C VAL A 47 5.24 -11.37 13.47
N LYS A 48 6.14 -11.03 12.54
CA LYS A 48 6.92 -9.78 12.57
C LYS A 48 6.40 -8.84 11.50
N HIS A 49 6.18 -7.57 11.83
CA HIS A 49 5.84 -6.56 10.84
C HIS A 49 7.05 -5.65 10.60
N ARG A 50 7.59 -5.70 9.38
CA ARG A 50 8.61 -4.78 8.87
C ARG A 50 7.89 -3.60 8.21
N ARG A 51 7.78 -2.51 8.97
CA ARG A 51 7.05 -1.31 8.57
C ARG A 51 7.93 -0.42 7.71
N GLU A 52 7.31 0.32 6.78
CA GLU A 52 7.93 1.42 6.06
C GLU A 52 9.25 1.06 5.34
N LEU A 53 9.34 -0.15 4.78
CA LEU A 53 10.55 -0.66 4.12
C LEU A 53 10.97 0.15 2.87
N GLY A 54 10.06 0.92 2.28
CA GLY A 54 10.31 1.72 1.08
C GLY A 54 9.14 1.73 0.11
N GLY A 55 9.40 2.00 -1.16
CA GLY A 55 8.41 1.98 -2.24
C GLY A 55 8.21 0.60 -2.85
N THR A 56 7.44 0.54 -3.92
CA THR A 56 6.99 -0.68 -4.63
C THR A 56 8.13 -1.65 -4.93
N ARG A 57 9.24 -1.17 -5.51
CA ARG A 57 10.37 -2.03 -5.93
C ARG A 57 11.08 -2.70 -4.75
N VAL A 58 11.20 -1.97 -3.63
CA VAL A 58 11.85 -2.50 -2.42
C VAL A 58 11.05 -3.67 -1.85
N LEU A 59 9.72 -3.51 -1.73
CA LEU A 59 8.84 -4.56 -1.21
C LEU A 59 8.79 -5.77 -2.14
N TRP A 60 8.73 -5.55 -3.45
CA TRP A 60 8.75 -6.60 -4.44
C TRP A 60 10.02 -7.45 -4.38
N GLU A 61 11.20 -6.82 -4.32
CA GLU A 61 12.46 -7.54 -4.18
C GLU A 61 12.56 -8.27 -2.85
N ALA A 62 12.12 -7.65 -1.75
CA ALA A 62 12.09 -8.28 -0.43
C ALA A 62 11.19 -9.53 -0.40
N LEU A 63 10.01 -9.48 -1.07
CA LEU A 63 9.11 -10.63 -1.18
C LEU A 63 9.74 -11.78 -1.98
N LYS A 64 10.33 -11.48 -3.14
CA LYS A 64 10.99 -12.49 -3.98
C LYS A 64 12.18 -13.15 -3.29
N LYS A 65 12.97 -12.38 -2.53
CA LYS A 65 14.12 -12.89 -1.77
C LYS A 65 13.72 -13.66 -0.50
N GLY A 66 12.49 -13.51 -0.02
CA GLY A 66 12.02 -14.11 1.22
C GLY A 66 12.39 -13.30 2.47
N ASP A 67 12.77 -12.04 2.31
CA ASP A 67 12.97 -11.12 3.43
C ASP A 67 11.64 -10.75 4.12
N ILE A 68 10.54 -10.81 3.35
CA ILE A 68 9.15 -10.74 3.80
C ILE A 68 8.34 -11.86 3.15
N ASP A 69 7.24 -12.24 3.77
CA ASP A 69 6.34 -13.30 3.30
C ASP A 69 5.07 -12.76 2.64
N VAL A 70 4.63 -11.58 3.02
CA VAL A 70 3.39 -10.94 2.55
C VAL A 70 3.48 -9.42 2.69
N TYR A 71 2.85 -8.70 1.77
CA TYR A 71 2.66 -7.25 1.89
C TYR A 71 1.43 -6.78 1.08
N PRO A 72 0.79 -5.64 1.46
CA PRO A 72 -0.31 -5.05 0.70
C PRO A 72 0.20 -4.37 -0.57
N GLU A 73 -0.46 -4.63 -1.70
CA GLU A 73 -0.16 -4.07 -3.01
C GLU A 73 -1.45 -3.71 -3.75
N TYR A 74 -1.35 -3.12 -4.94
CA TYR A 74 -2.49 -2.67 -5.74
C TYR A 74 -2.41 -3.22 -7.15
N THR A 75 -3.55 -3.65 -7.72
CA THR A 75 -3.60 -4.29 -9.04
C THR A 75 -3.02 -3.42 -10.16
N GLY A 76 -3.26 -2.11 -10.13
CA GLY A 76 -2.66 -1.17 -11.08
C GLY A 76 -1.13 -1.15 -10.98
N THR A 77 -0.57 -1.12 -9.76
CA THR A 77 0.88 -1.20 -9.53
C THR A 77 1.46 -2.52 -10.03
N ILE A 78 0.77 -3.62 -9.77
CA ILE A 78 1.20 -4.93 -10.24
C ILE A 78 1.32 -4.93 -11.76
N SER A 79 0.31 -4.44 -12.48
CA SER A 79 0.30 -4.46 -13.95
C SER A 79 1.27 -3.44 -14.56
N GLN A 80 1.39 -2.23 -13.98
CA GLN A 80 2.15 -1.13 -14.58
C GLN A 80 3.63 -1.14 -14.20
N GLU A 81 3.99 -1.65 -13.02
CA GLU A 81 5.35 -1.62 -12.49
C GLU A 81 5.98 -3.01 -12.34
N LEU A 82 5.29 -3.95 -11.67
CA LEU A 82 5.88 -5.23 -11.31
C LEU A 82 5.91 -6.22 -12.49
N LEU A 83 4.85 -6.23 -13.28
CA LEU A 83 4.66 -7.12 -14.43
C LEU A 83 4.68 -6.36 -15.77
N LYS A 84 5.35 -5.20 -15.80
CA LYS A 84 5.45 -4.36 -17.00
C LYS A 84 5.92 -5.18 -18.20
N GLY A 85 5.15 -5.11 -19.30
CA GLY A 85 5.42 -5.90 -20.53
C GLY A 85 4.84 -7.31 -20.51
N THR A 86 4.19 -7.73 -19.41
CA THR A 86 3.48 -9.01 -19.32
C THR A 86 1.97 -8.77 -19.39
N ASP A 87 1.22 -9.67 -20.00
CA ASP A 87 -0.24 -9.58 -20.04
C ASP A 87 -0.83 -9.87 -18.64
N ALA A 88 -1.13 -8.82 -17.92
CA ALA A 88 -1.79 -8.83 -16.61
C ALA A 88 -3.15 -8.10 -16.68
N SER A 89 -3.84 -8.15 -17.82
CA SER A 89 -5.04 -7.37 -18.12
C SER A 89 -6.28 -7.74 -17.30
N ASN A 90 -6.29 -8.90 -16.67
CA ASN A 90 -7.36 -9.35 -15.78
C ASN A 90 -6.79 -10.14 -14.59
N PRO A 91 -7.56 -10.38 -13.52
CA PRO A 91 -7.08 -11.05 -12.32
C PRO A 91 -6.50 -12.44 -12.55
N ALA A 92 -7.04 -13.23 -13.48
CA ALA A 92 -6.55 -14.58 -13.76
C ALA A 92 -5.16 -14.55 -14.42
N LYS A 93 -4.98 -13.70 -15.45
CA LYS A 93 -3.68 -13.48 -16.10
C LYS A 93 -2.65 -12.89 -15.14
N MET A 94 -3.07 -11.95 -14.29
CA MET A 94 -2.21 -11.35 -13.27
C MET A 94 -1.70 -12.42 -12.29
N ARG A 95 -2.59 -13.28 -11.76
CA ARG A 95 -2.19 -14.39 -10.89
C ARG A 95 -1.25 -15.38 -11.59
N ALA A 96 -1.53 -15.72 -12.84
CA ALA A 96 -0.67 -16.61 -13.62
C ALA A 96 0.74 -16.03 -13.83
N ALA A 97 0.82 -14.72 -14.11
CA ALA A 97 2.11 -14.04 -14.26
C ALA A 97 2.88 -13.94 -12.93
N LEU A 98 2.20 -13.62 -11.82
CA LEU A 98 2.79 -13.60 -10.47
C LEU A 98 3.31 -14.99 -10.06
N ALA A 99 2.59 -16.04 -10.40
CA ALA A 99 2.99 -17.42 -10.10
C ALA A 99 4.34 -17.82 -10.73
N LEU A 100 4.70 -17.26 -11.89
CA LEU A 100 6.02 -17.45 -12.51
C LEU A 100 7.17 -16.89 -11.63
N HIS A 101 6.85 -15.97 -10.73
CA HIS A 101 7.79 -15.42 -9.75
C HIS A 101 7.66 -16.09 -8.36
N GLY A 102 6.87 -17.16 -8.24
CA GLY A 102 6.61 -17.81 -6.95
C GLY A 102 5.75 -16.95 -5.99
N ILE A 103 4.90 -16.08 -6.53
CA ILE A 103 4.07 -15.15 -5.76
C ILE A 103 2.59 -15.45 -5.98
N GLY A 104 1.83 -15.49 -4.89
CA GLY A 104 0.38 -15.53 -4.86
C GLY A 104 -0.24 -14.16 -4.63
N MET A 105 -1.54 -14.06 -4.92
CA MET A 105 -2.33 -12.82 -4.76
C MET A 105 -3.72 -13.16 -4.23
N THR A 106 -4.17 -12.49 -3.16
CA THR A 106 -5.55 -12.61 -2.64
C THR A 106 -6.58 -12.08 -3.64
N ALA A 107 -7.86 -12.24 -3.35
CA ALA A 107 -8.89 -11.42 -3.99
C ALA A 107 -8.76 -9.95 -3.54
N PRO A 108 -9.41 -9.00 -4.25
CA PRO A 108 -9.46 -7.60 -3.83
C PRO A 108 -10.08 -7.45 -2.43
N LEU A 109 -9.47 -6.58 -1.61
CA LEU A 109 -9.93 -6.29 -0.24
C LEU A 109 -11.27 -5.54 -0.19
N GLY A 110 -11.70 -4.96 -1.32
CA GLY A 110 -13.01 -4.28 -1.45
C GLY A 110 -12.92 -2.80 -1.84
N PHE A 111 -11.74 -2.23 -1.96
CA PHE A 111 -11.58 -0.84 -2.36
C PHE A 111 -10.55 -0.65 -3.47
N ASN A 112 -10.70 0.46 -4.17
CA ASN A 112 -9.77 0.98 -5.16
C ASN A 112 -9.11 2.24 -4.58
N ASN A 113 -7.78 2.29 -4.61
CA ASN A 113 -7.00 3.45 -4.22
C ASN A 113 -6.16 3.92 -5.40
N THR A 114 -6.81 4.62 -6.34
CA THR A 114 -6.16 5.12 -7.55
C THR A 114 -5.41 6.43 -7.30
N TYR A 115 -4.47 6.74 -8.17
CA TYR A 115 -3.92 8.09 -8.27
C TYR A 115 -4.97 9.07 -8.81
N ALA A 116 -4.90 10.30 -8.34
CA ALA A 116 -5.60 11.45 -8.91
C ALA A 116 -4.73 12.71 -8.83
N SER A 117 -5.07 13.74 -9.59
CA SER A 117 -4.45 15.06 -9.48
C SER A 117 -5.31 15.95 -8.60
N GLY A 118 -4.76 16.40 -7.47
CA GLY A 118 -5.44 17.26 -6.49
C GLY A 118 -4.98 18.72 -6.59
N VAL A 119 -5.93 19.65 -6.51
CA VAL A 119 -5.68 21.11 -6.44
C VAL A 119 -6.56 21.72 -5.35
N THR A 120 -6.21 22.91 -4.85
CA THR A 120 -7.11 23.65 -3.93
C THR A 120 -8.35 24.16 -4.68
N ARG A 121 -9.45 24.44 -3.94
CA ARG A 121 -10.67 25.04 -4.51
C ARG A 121 -10.38 26.38 -5.15
N ASP A 122 -9.52 27.19 -4.54
CA ASP A 122 -9.12 28.50 -5.07
C ASP A 122 -8.35 28.35 -6.38
N THR A 123 -7.42 27.41 -6.47
CA THR A 123 -6.70 27.11 -7.70
C THR A 123 -7.66 26.62 -8.78
N ALA A 124 -8.54 25.66 -8.47
CA ALA A 124 -9.52 25.15 -9.41
C ALA A 124 -10.42 26.26 -9.96
N SER A 125 -10.91 27.16 -9.09
CA SER A 125 -11.78 28.28 -9.48
C SER A 125 -11.03 29.34 -10.29
N ARG A 126 -9.83 29.72 -9.85
CA ARG A 126 -9.02 30.78 -10.51
C ARG A 126 -8.62 30.41 -11.92
N TYR A 127 -8.26 29.15 -12.15
CA TYR A 127 -7.77 28.65 -13.43
C TYR A 127 -8.79 27.82 -14.21
N GLY A 128 -10.03 27.71 -13.70
CA GLY A 128 -11.11 26.97 -14.36
C GLY A 128 -10.85 25.46 -14.48
N LEU A 129 -10.04 24.87 -13.57
CA LEU A 129 -9.62 23.47 -13.65
C LEU A 129 -10.73 22.52 -13.20
N LYS A 130 -11.12 21.59 -14.07
CA LYS A 130 -12.11 20.53 -13.82
C LYS A 130 -11.57 19.15 -14.16
N SER A 131 -10.63 19.09 -15.10
CA SER A 131 -10.01 17.86 -15.59
C SER A 131 -8.49 18.03 -15.71
N ILE A 132 -7.78 16.91 -15.83
CA ILE A 132 -6.32 16.92 -16.04
C ILE A 132 -5.99 17.62 -17.38
N SER A 133 -6.85 17.48 -18.40
CA SER A 133 -6.67 18.17 -19.69
C SER A 133 -6.61 19.69 -19.57
N ASP A 134 -7.28 20.29 -18.59
CA ASP A 134 -7.30 21.75 -18.42
C ASP A 134 -5.93 22.31 -18.06
N LEU A 135 -5.07 21.51 -17.41
CA LEU A 135 -3.70 21.89 -17.08
C LEU A 135 -2.84 22.23 -18.31
N ARG A 136 -3.24 21.82 -19.52
CA ARG A 136 -2.53 22.15 -20.78
C ARG A 136 -2.40 23.63 -21.02
N HIS A 137 -3.35 24.42 -20.52
CA HIS A 137 -3.44 25.85 -20.74
C HIS A 137 -2.68 26.68 -19.70
N HIS A 138 -2.03 26.02 -18.72
CA HIS A 138 -1.45 26.66 -17.55
C HIS A 138 -0.02 26.16 -17.29
N ALA A 139 0.90 26.44 -18.23
CA ALA A 139 2.29 26.02 -18.17
C ALA A 139 3.06 26.60 -16.96
N GLU A 140 2.57 27.70 -16.41
CA GLU A 140 3.16 28.45 -15.29
C GLU A 140 2.91 27.78 -13.92
N LEU A 141 1.92 26.88 -13.81
CA LEU A 141 1.54 26.28 -12.52
C LEU A 141 2.65 25.36 -11.99
N PRO A 142 3.21 25.65 -10.81
CA PRO A 142 4.18 24.76 -10.18
C PRO A 142 3.48 23.52 -9.62
N LEU A 143 3.94 22.34 -9.99
CA LEU A 143 3.43 21.06 -9.52
C LEU A 143 4.40 20.42 -8.54
N GLY A 144 3.88 19.74 -7.53
CA GLY A 144 4.67 18.97 -6.58
C GLY A 144 4.11 17.56 -6.49
N PHE A 145 4.89 16.58 -6.88
CA PHE A 145 4.48 15.18 -6.88
C PHE A 145 5.29 14.37 -5.89
N SER A 146 4.71 13.26 -5.42
CA SER A 146 5.47 12.30 -4.63
C SER A 146 6.67 11.79 -5.44
N ASN A 147 7.79 11.56 -4.75
CA ASN A 147 9.00 11.04 -5.41
C ASN A 147 8.68 9.74 -6.16
N GLU A 148 7.83 8.86 -5.58
CA GLU A 148 7.42 7.63 -6.25
C GLU A 148 6.66 7.92 -7.55
N PHE A 149 5.74 8.90 -7.56
CA PHE A 149 4.96 9.26 -8.76
C PHE A 149 5.84 9.84 -9.88
N LEU A 150 6.91 10.55 -9.53
CA LEU A 150 7.86 11.06 -10.53
C LEU A 150 8.67 9.96 -11.21
N ASP A 151 8.97 8.86 -10.50
CA ASP A 151 9.85 7.80 -10.97
C ASP A 151 9.10 6.61 -11.61
N ARG A 152 7.80 6.52 -11.40
CA ARG A 152 6.98 5.40 -11.89
C ARG A 152 6.72 5.51 -13.39
N GLY A 153 6.65 4.34 -14.06
CA GLY A 153 6.31 4.25 -15.48
C GLY A 153 4.88 4.69 -15.81
N ASP A 154 3.94 4.54 -14.85
CA ASP A 154 2.54 5.01 -14.93
C ASP A 154 2.32 6.37 -14.23
N GLY A 155 3.38 6.98 -13.70
CA GLY A 155 3.35 8.27 -13.00
C GLY A 155 3.48 9.49 -13.92
N TRP A 156 4.16 10.53 -13.42
CA TRP A 156 4.27 11.81 -14.10
C TRP A 156 4.78 11.75 -15.55
N PRO A 157 5.83 10.99 -15.90
CA PRO A 157 6.32 10.95 -17.28
C PRO A 157 5.25 10.51 -18.27
N ALA A 158 4.51 9.43 -17.95
CA ALA A 158 3.46 8.91 -18.80
C ALA A 158 2.19 9.80 -18.79
N LEU A 159 1.81 10.34 -17.62
CA LEU A 159 0.71 11.30 -17.49
C LEU A 159 0.99 12.53 -18.34
N ARG A 160 2.19 13.13 -18.20
CA ARG A 160 2.62 14.28 -18.97
C ARG A 160 2.56 14.03 -20.47
N GLN A 161 3.04 12.87 -20.92
CA GLN A 161 3.00 12.49 -22.33
C GLN A 161 1.56 12.34 -22.83
N LYS A 162 0.73 11.58 -22.12
CA LYS A 162 -0.65 11.27 -22.52
C LYS A 162 -1.51 12.54 -22.59
N TYR A 163 -1.33 13.43 -21.63
CA TYR A 163 -2.09 14.68 -21.54
C TYR A 163 -1.42 15.85 -22.25
N ASN A 164 -0.22 15.67 -22.81
CA ASN A 164 0.59 16.75 -23.41
C ASN A 164 0.72 17.96 -22.49
N LEU A 165 1.13 17.72 -21.23
CA LEU A 165 1.22 18.73 -20.18
C LEU A 165 2.50 19.57 -20.33
N PRO A 166 2.40 20.92 -20.36
CA PRO A 166 3.55 21.80 -20.62
C PRO A 166 4.37 22.14 -19.38
N GLN A 167 3.92 21.81 -18.17
CA GLN A 167 4.55 22.22 -16.92
C GLN A 167 6.00 21.78 -16.87
N ARG A 168 6.90 22.74 -16.53
CA ARG A 168 8.34 22.53 -16.36
C ARG A 168 8.78 22.66 -14.90
N ASN A 169 8.06 23.46 -14.11
CA ASN A 169 8.30 23.60 -12.67
C ASN A 169 7.58 22.46 -11.93
N VAL A 170 8.24 21.30 -11.90
CA VAL A 170 7.73 20.09 -11.24
C VAL A 170 8.76 19.64 -10.21
N ARG A 171 8.33 19.42 -8.96
CA ARG A 171 9.21 19.07 -7.84
C ARG A 171 8.85 17.72 -7.27
N GLY A 172 9.84 16.92 -6.88
CA GLY A 172 9.69 15.73 -6.08
C GLY A 172 9.60 16.09 -4.60
N LEU A 173 8.63 15.53 -3.91
CA LEU A 173 8.39 15.73 -2.49
C LEU A 173 8.06 14.38 -1.83
N ASP A 174 8.18 14.32 -0.52
CA ASP A 174 7.52 13.28 0.25
C ASP A 174 6.00 13.49 0.14
N HIS A 175 5.22 12.40 0.02
CA HIS A 175 3.77 12.47 -0.21
C HIS A 175 3.06 13.37 0.81
N ASP A 176 3.38 13.22 2.10
CA ASP A 176 2.79 14.03 3.16
C ASP A 176 3.22 15.51 3.10
N LEU A 177 4.44 15.78 2.63
CA LEU A 177 4.94 17.15 2.46
C LEU A 177 4.29 17.85 1.27
N ALA A 178 3.85 17.13 0.23
CA ALA A 178 3.15 17.70 -0.90
C ALA A 178 1.85 18.38 -0.46
N TYR A 179 1.07 17.78 0.45
CA TYR A 179 -0.14 18.41 1.01
C TYR A 179 0.15 19.73 1.74
N ARG A 180 1.25 19.78 2.49
CA ARG A 180 1.69 21.02 3.19
C ARG A 180 2.13 22.09 2.20
N GLY A 181 2.87 21.69 1.15
CA GLY A 181 3.28 22.59 0.08
C GLY A 181 2.09 23.18 -0.67
N LEU A 182 1.05 22.37 -0.93
CA LEU A 182 -0.20 22.81 -1.54
C LEU A 182 -0.95 23.80 -0.64
N ALA A 183 -1.10 23.48 0.65
CA ALA A 183 -1.75 24.35 1.63
C ALA A 183 -1.01 25.69 1.83
N ALA A 184 0.32 25.68 1.74
CA ALA A 184 1.17 26.88 1.82
C ALA A 184 1.24 27.67 0.50
N GLY A 185 0.64 27.19 -0.59
CA GLY A 185 0.66 27.84 -1.90
C GLY A 185 2.01 27.80 -2.62
N SER A 186 2.97 26.98 -2.15
CA SER A 186 4.29 26.83 -2.79
C SER A 186 4.24 25.95 -4.05
N ILE A 187 3.19 25.14 -4.19
CA ILE A 187 2.80 24.35 -5.35
C ILE A 187 1.30 24.47 -5.55
N THR A 188 0.80 24.21 -6.73
CA THR A 188 -0.62 24.39 -7.10
C THR A 188 -1.35 23.09 -7.38
N GLY A 189 -0.62 22.00 -7.62
CA GLY A 189 -1.19 20.69 -7.85
C GLY A 189 -0.27 19.58 -7.36
N ILE A 190 -0.86 18.48 -6.91
CA ILE A 190 -0.20 17.30 -6.34
C ILE A 190 -0.81 16.01 -6.89
N ASP A 191 -0.06 14.89 -6.82
CA ASP A 191 -0.66 13.57 -6.86
C ASP A 191 -1.26 13.24 -5.49
N VAL A 192 -2.42 12.61 -5.51
CA VAL A 192 -3.09 12.10 -4.30
C VAL A 192 -3.49 10.65 -4.52
N TYR A 193 -3.63 9.91 -3.43
CA TYR A 193 -4.31 8.62 -3.41
C TYR A 193 -5.77 8.83 -3.04
N THR A 194 -6.72 8.24 -3.78
CA THR A 194 -8.15 8.55 -3.60
C THR A 194 -8.71 8.18 -2.23
N THR A 195 -7.97 7.45 -1.40
CA THR A 195 -8.30 7.15 0.00
C THR A 195 -7.57 8.04 1.01
N ASP A 196 -6.80 9.04 0.56
CA ASP A 196 -6.13 9.98 1.46
C ASP A 196 -7.15 10.83 2.22
N ALA A 197 -7.07 10.82 3.55
CA ALA A 197 -7.95 11.61 4.41
C ALA A 197 -7.72 13.13 4.24
N GLU A 198 -6.53 13.51 3.82
CA GLU A 198 -6.12 14.88 3.58
C GLU A 198 -6.93 15.54 2.45
N ILE A 199 -7.49 14.78 1.51
CA ILE A 199 -8.36 15.31 0.45
C ILE A 199 -9.54 16.06 1.06
N ALA A 200 -10.25 15.44 2.00
CA ALA A 200 -11.36 16.04 2.71
C ALA A 200 -10.90 17.13 3.67
N TYR A 201 -9.81 16.90 4.40
CA TYR A 201 -9.27 17.82 5.39
C TYR A 201 -8.86 19.17 4.78
N TYR A 202 -8.17 19.15 3.63
CA TYR A 202 -7.79 20.38 2.91
C TYR A 202 -8.85 20.85 1.92
N GLY A 203 -9.96 20.14 1.76
CA GLY A 203 -11.04 20.47 0.84
C GLY A 203 -10.59 20.50 -0.62
N LEU A 204 -9.77 19.53 -1.03
CA LEU A 204 -9.21 19.51 -2.38
C LEU A 204 -10.26 19.20 -3.43
N VAL A 205 -10.01 19.70 -4.64
CA VAL A 205 -10.70 19.33 -5.86
C VAL A 205 -9.83 18.31 -6.61
N LEU A 206 -10.38 17.12 -6.86
CA LEU A 206 -9.73 16.13 -7.70
C LEU A 206 -10.08 16.42 -9.17
N LEU A 207 -9.05 16.60 -9.99
CA LEU A 207 -9.22 16.78 -11.41
C LEU A 207 -9.64 15.47 -12.07
N ARG A 208 -10.67 15.50 -12.89
CA ARG A 208 -11.14 14.33 -13.61
C ARG A 208 -10.06 13.80 -14.56
N ASP A 209 -9.79 12.52 -14.51
CA ASP A 209 -8.94 11.79 -15.47
C ASP A 209 -9.74 11.53 -16.76
N ASP A 210 -9.93 12.58 -17.57
CA ASP A 210 -10.82 12.59 -18.75
C ASP A 210 -10.26 11.76 -19.92
N LEU A 211 -8.95 11.49 -19.95
CA LEU A 211 -8.33 10.58 -20.93
C LEU A 211 -8.11 9.17 -20.37
N LYS A 212 -8.59 8.85 -19.15
CA LYS A 212 -8.48 7.53 -18.52
C LYS A 212 -7.03 7.04 -18.50
N HIS A 213 -6.15 7.80 -17.85
CA HIS A 213 -4.74 7.46 -17.71
C HIS A 213 -4.53 6.37 -16.67
N PHE A 214 -5.16 6.53 -15.51
CA PHE A 214 -4.97 5.64 -14.39
C PHE A 214 -5.83 4.37 -14.50
N PRO A 215 -5.24 3.18 -14.39
CA PRO A 215 -6.01 1.94 -14.29
C PRO A 215 -6.68 1.84 -12.90
N THR A 216 -7.39 0.73 -12.68
CA THR A 216 -7.91 0.41 -11.36
C THR A 216 -6.81 -0.12 -10.45
N TYR A 217 -6.74 0.40 -9.21
CA TYR A 217 -5.78 0.01 -8.18
C TYR A 217 -6.51 -0.65 -7.01
N ASN A 218 -7.11 -1.82 -7.25
CA ASN A 218 -7.74 -2.59 -6.16
C ASN A 218 -6.66 -3.09 -5.19
N ALA A 219 -6.88 -2.87 -3.90
CA ALA A 219 -5.98 -3.35 -2.86
C ALA A 219 -6.03 -4.87 -2.75
N VAL A 220 -4.88 -5.51 -2.65
CA VAL A 220 -4.69 -6.96 -2.52
C VAL A 220 -3.51 -7.23 -1.58
N PHE A 221 -3.37 -8.48 -1.10
CA PHE A 221 -2.09 -8.94 -0.56
C PHE A 221 -1.34 -9.76 -1.60
N LEU A 222 -0.05 -9.45 -1.76
CA LEU A 222 0.91 -10.34 -2.41
C LEU A 222 1.62 -11.16 -1.35
N TYR A 223 1.77 -12.45 -1.59
CA TYR A 223 2.42 -13.37 -0.65
C TYR A 223 3.26 -14.40 -1.38
N ARG A 224 4.29 -14.91 -0.74
CA ARG A 224 5.08 -16.01 -1.27
C ARG A 224 4.23 -17.27 -1.46
N ALA A 225 4.31 -17.90 -2.60
CA ALA A 225 3.48 -19.08 -2.91
C ALA A 225 3.73 -20.26 -1.96
N ASP A 226 4.95 -20.38 -1.40
CA ASP A 226 5.31 -21.39 -0.42
C ASP A 226 4.73 -21.15 0.98
N LEU A 227 4.19 -19.94 1.25
CA LEU A 227 3.66 -19.56 2.57
C LEU A 227 2.53 -20.49 3.03
N ALA A 228 1.63 -20.87 2.10
CA ALA A 228 0.51 -21.75 2.43
C ALA A 228 0.96 -23.15 2.88
N ALA A 229 2.04 -23.67 2.30
CA ALA A 229 2.60 -24.96 2.68
C ALA A 229 3.42 -24.87 3.98
N ARG A 230 4.23 -23.82 4.12
CA ARG A 230 5.14 -23.58 5.23
C ARG A 230 4.42 -23.18 6.51
N THR A 231 3.34 -22.41 6.36
CA THR A 231 2.55 -21.88 7.49
C THR A 231 1.05 -21.97 7.13
N PRO A 232 0.46 -23.18 7.27
CA PRO A 232 -0.97 -23.36 7.00
C PRO A 232 -1.82 -22.41 7.85
N GLY A 233 -2.78 -21.77 7.24
CA GLY A 233 -3.65 -20.79 7.89
C GLY A 233 -3.22 -19.33 7.75
N ALA A 234 -1.97 -19.03 7.35
CA ALA A 234 -1.57 -17.63 7.13
C ALA A 234 -2.31 -17.01 5.94
N VAL A 235 -2.37 -17.69 4.80
CA VAL A 235 -3.08 -17.20 3.61
C VAL A 235 -4.58 -17.13 3.85
N SER A 236 -5.19 -18.18 4.43
CA SER A 236 -6.64 -18.17 4.75
C SER A 236 -7.03 -17.10 5.78
N ALA A 237 -6.09 -16.68 6.64
CA ALA A 237 -6.31 -15.55 7.53
C ALA A 237 -6.46 -14.24 6.74
N LEU A 238 -5.64 -14.03 5.70
CA LEU A 238 -5.71 -12.84 4.83
C LEU A 238 -6.99 -12.82 3.98
N GLU A 239 -7.41 -13.97 3.46
CA GLU A 239 -8.62 -14.12 2.65
C GLU A 239 -9.91 -13.73 3.38
N ARG A 240 -9.88 -13.64 4.72
CA ARG A 240 -11.01 -13.11 5.52
C ARG A 240 -11.30 -11.64 5.22
N LEU A 241 -10.38 -10.92 4.59
CA LEU A 241 -10.55 -9.51 4.19
C LEU A 241 -11.12 -9.34 2.78
N ASP A 242 -11.31 -10.41 2.03
CA ASP A 242 -11.80 -10.33 0.65
C ASP A 242 -13.14 -9.57 0.61
N GLY A 243 -13.16 -8.43 -0.09
CA GLY A 243 -14.32 -7.58 -0.26
C GLY A 243 -14.82 -6.85 1.00
N THR A 244 -14.11 -6.88 2.14
CA THR A 244 -14.62 -6.38 3.42
C THR A 244 -14.35 -4.90 3.67
N ILE A 245 -13.37 -4.29 3.01
CA ILE A 245 -12.96 -2.90 3.24
C ILE A 245 -13.50 -2.00 2.14
N SER A 246 -14.42 -1.11 2.44
CA SER A 246 -14.84 -0.08 1.47
C SER A 246 -13.82 1.06 1.38
N ALA A 247 -13.83 1.82 0.26
CA ALA A 247 -12.99 3.01 0.11
C ALA A 247 -13.25 4.05 1.22
N ALA A 248 -14.51 4.23 1.62
CA ALA A 248 -14.89 5.12 2.71
C ALA A 248 -14.33 4.64 4.07
N ALA A 249 -14.39 3.33 4.34
CA ALA A 249 -13.79 2.76 5.54
C ALA A 249 -12.27 2.97 5.54
N MET A 250 -11.59 2.72 4.42
CA MET A 250 -10.13 2.91 4.34
C MET A 250 -9.73 4.38 4.52
N SER A 251 -10.46 5.33 3.91
CA SER A 251 -10.25 6.76 4.14
C SER A 251 -10.45 7.15 5.61
N ALA A 252 -11.44 6.57 6.30
CA ALA A 252 -11.66 6.80 7.72
C ALA A 252 -10.49 6.30 8.57
N LEU A 253 -9.99 5.08 8.31
CA LEU A 253 -8.83 4.50 8.99
C LEU A 253 -7.57 5.38 8.78
N ASN A 254 -7.34 5.86 7.55
CA ASN A 254 -6.27 6.80 7.25
C ASN A 254 -6.44 8.10 8.06
N GLY A 255 -7.67 8.60 8.17
CA GLY A 255 -8.01 9.81 8.96
C GLY A 255 -7.72 9.66 10.44
N GLU A 256 -8.06 8.52 11.04
CA GLU A 256 -7.76 8.25 12.45
C GLU A 256 -6.25 8.32 12.74
N VAL A 257 -5.42 7.82 11.83
CA VAL A 257 -3.96 7.91 11.99
C VAL A 257 -3.45 9.31 11.68
N LYS A 258 -3.81 9.87 10.52
CA LYS A 258 -3.24 11.13 10.03
C LYS A 258 -3.72 12.35 10.77
N LEU A 259 -5.02 12.42 11.06
CA LEU A 259 -5.66 13.60 11.64
C LEU A 259 -5.83 13.48 13.16
N GLU A 260 -6.24 12.29 13.66
CA GLU A 260 -6.48 12.06 15.08
C GLU A 260 -5.24 11.54 15.83
N LYS A 261 -4.13 11.25 15.11
CA LYS A 261 -2.84 10.82 15.67
C LYS A 261 -2.88 9.48 16.43
N LYS A 262 -3.86 8.63 16.13
CA LYS A 262 -3.89 7.26 16.63
C LYS A 262 -2.76 6.45 15.99
N SER A 263 -2.29 5.38 16.67
CA SER A 263 -1.32 4.47 16.06
C SER A 263 -2.00 3.55 15.04
N GLU A 264 -1.31 3.18 13.97
CA GLU A 264 -1.84 2.26 12.95
C GLU A 264 -2.21 0.90 13.56
N ALA A 265 -1.46 0.44 14.57
CA ALA A 265 -1.78 -0.79 15.28
C ALA A 265 -3.09 -0.69 16.06
N ALA A 266 -3.37 0.45 16.71
CA ALA A 266 -4.64 0.68 17.41
C ALA A 266 -5.82 0.75 16.44
N VAL A 267 -5.66 1.48 15.32
CA VAL A 267 -6.66 1.61 14.27
C VAL A 267 -6.96 0.25 13.63
N ALA A 268 -5.94 -0.54 13.31
CA ALA A 268 -6.08 -1.89 12.78
C ALA A 268 -6.81 -2.83 13.75
N ALA A 269 -6.49 -2.77 15.06
CA ALA A 269 -7.15 -3.58 16.07
C ALA A 269 -8.63 -3.21 16.24
N ALA A 270 -8.95 -1.91 16.25
CA ALA A 270 -10.33 -1.40 16.32
C ALA A 270 -11.15 -1.85 15.11
N PHE A 271 -10.61 -1.71 13.90
CA PHE A 271 -11.23 -2.19 12.67
C PHE A 271 -11.53 -3.69 12.72
N LEU A 272 -10.57 -4.52 13.11
CA LEU A 272 -10.79 -5.97 13.19
C LEU A 272 -11.83 -6.35 14.24
N LYS A 273 -11.93 -5.57 15.32
CA LYS A 273 -12.96 -5.79 16.34
C LYS A 273 -14.34 -5.46 15.81
N SER A 274 -14.51 -4.35 15.08
CA SER A 274 -15.81 -3.95 14.51
C SER A 274 -16.26 -4.86 13.37
N GLU A 275 -15.37 -5.15 12.40
CA GLU A 275 -15.77 -5.84 11.18
C GLU A 275 -15.75 -7.36 11.28
N LEU A 276 -14.81 -7.94 12.03
CA LEU A 276 -14.62 -9.39 12.09
C LEU A 276 -14.75 -9.97 13.49
N ASN A 277 -15.11 -9.14 14.49
CA ASN A 277 -15.19 -9.51 15.92
C ASN A 277 -13.91 -10.18 16.46
N ILE A 278 -12.75 -9.77 15.94
CA ILE A 278 -11.43 -10.25 16.39
C ILE A 278 -10.88 -9.28 17.42
N THR A 279 -10.55 -9.79 18.60
CA THR A 279 -9.85 -9.01 19.62
C THR A 279 -8.34 -9.09 19.39
N ALA A 280 -7.77 -8.04 18.84
CA ALA A 280 -6.33 -7.91 18.64
C ALA A 280 -5.72 -7.02 19.74
N THR A 281 -4.55 -7.41 20.25
CA THR A 281 -3.80 -6.59 21.19
C THR A 281 -2.92 -5.63 20.41
N ALA A 282 -3.22 -4.33 20.44
CA ALA A 282 -2.34 -3.32 19.90
C ALA A 282 -1.07 -3.25 20.75
N THR A 283 0.02 -3.76 20.23
CA THR A 283 1.33 -3.57 20.89
C THR A 283 1.82 -2.18 20.50
N GLU A 284 1.50 -1.18 21.32
CA GLU A 284 2.02 0.16 21.13
C GLU A 284 3.53 0.17 21.36
N ARG A 285 4.28 0.50 20.33
CA ARG A 285 5.71 0.82 20.54
C ARG A 285 5.78 2.13 21.32
N SER A 286 6.54 2.15 22.41
CA SER A 286 6.77 3.40 23.14
C SER A 286 7.42 4.44 22.21
N ALA A 287 7.21 5.75 22.52
CA ALA A 287 7.83 6.85 21.76
C ALA A 287 9.37 6.68 21.68
N VAL A 288 9.98 6.13 22.72
CA VAL A 288 11.41 5.82 22.81
C VAL A 288 11.80 4.73 21.78
N GLN A 289 11.01 3.67 21.63
CA GLN A 289 11.29 2.61 20.64
C GLN A 289 11.14 3.11 19.20
N ARG A 290 10.23 4.06 18.95
CA ARG A 290 10.11 4.72 17.64
C ARG A 290 11.34 5.57 17.34
N LEU A 291 11.80 6.37 18.30
CA LEU A 291 13.00 7.21 18.15
C LEU A 291 14.28 6.39 17.89
N TRP A 292 14.48 5.30 18.64
CA TRP A 292 15.62 4.41 18.49
C TRP A 292 15.65 3.72 17.12
N GLN A 293 14.50 3.34 16.58
CA GLN A 293 14.43 2.69 15.27
C GLN A 293 14.75 3.66 14.14
N THR A 294 14.17 4.88 14.20
CA THR A 294 14.47 5.94 13.21
C THR A 294 15.96 6.30 13.21
N THR A 295 16.61 6.34 14.39
CA THR A 295 18.06 6.62 14.50
C THR A 295 18.90 5.48 13.93
N ARG A 296 18.50 4.24 14.13
CA ARG A 296 19.23 3.06 13.64
C ARG A 296 19.09 2.86 12.13
N ASP A 297 17.96 3.24 11.54
CA ASP A 297 17.69 3.10 10.12
C ASP A 297 18.35 4.24 9.29
N HIS A 298 18.92 5.26 9.98
CA HIS A 298 19.68 6.38 9.39
C HIS A 298 21.20 6.32 9.67
N LEU A 299 21.69 5.30 10.37
CA LEU A 299 23.10 4.99 10.57
C LEU A 299 23.52 3.77 9.72
#